data_bc83bf68643a1791339abfe8336da5c7
#
_entry.id   bc83bf68643a1791339abfe8336da5c7
#
_cell.length_a   1.000
_cell.length_b   1.000
_cell.length_c   1.000
_cell.angle_alpha   90.00
_cell.angle_beta   90.00
_cell.angle_gamma   90.00
#
_symmetry.space_group_name_H-M   'P 1'
#
loop_
_entity.id
_entity.type
_entity.pdbx_description
1 polymer ?
#
loop_
_entity_poly.entity_id
_entity_poly.type
_entity_poly.pdbx_seq_one_letter_code
_entity_poly.pdbx_strand_id
1 'polypeptide(L)'
;MTADGDGTEPDAPRAGDGDGRGPNADERASADRTPPTLSELSSAFLAAVRSRPLAELALVFLPLPALLVAVSVLPGTESWRLSLAVDGVLESRVTLWTAFSSSFVHTTPDHLLDNVLNYWLLLAVAYPLSVIAGWRRRLLYATLAYLAVVPLLSAWATLVALGGVTDAPAAGFSDVNSAFLGYLVAVWFAALAAETERTDDRAPGLAAGSDSGGVDARWAVVVVFASLAVAYGAPSGVGYFPPLPAVGALFAVAAAVAAGVLYAAVGRPRLSGIGLVPARELLYVVGASVILAGVIGSLVVVPFGSNVFAHLVGYVVGFTLPFAGVIADG
;
A
#
# COMPACT_ATOMS: atom_id res chain seq x y z
N MET A 1 6.36 -73.89 -63.15
CA MET A 1 5.14 -73.11 -62.92
C MET A 1 5.47 -72.06 -61.90
N THR A 2 5.81 -70.96 -62.39
CA THR A 2 5.95 -69.57 -62.05
C THR A 2 5.22 -69.15 -60.73
N ALA A 3 5.96 -68.60 -59.81
CA ALA A 3 5.41 -67.76 -58.69
C ALA A 3 6.31 -66.53 -58.60
N ASP A 4 5.71 -65.42 -58.96
CA ASP A 4 6.27 -64.06 -58.82
C ASP A 4 6.38 -63.68 -57.37
N GLY A 5 7.53 -63.20 -56.96
CA GLY A 5 7.80 -62.62 -55.64
C GLY A 5 7.75 -61.11 -55.76
N ASP A 6 6.73 -60.58 -55.10
CA ASP A 6 6.54 -59.13 -54.88
C ASP A 6 7.47 -58.66 -53.76
N GLY A 7 8.47 -57.91 -54.12
CA GLY A 7 9.42 -57.31 -53.18
C GLY A 7 8.95 -55.91 -52.74
N THR A 8 8.26 -55.84 -51.65
CA THR A 8 7.98 -54.53 -50.94
C THR A 8 9.21 -54.09 -50.17
N GLU A 9 9.87 -53.09 -50.66
CA GLU A 9 10.96 -52.34 -49.99
C GLU A 9 10.40 -51.53 -48.82
N PRO A 10 10.99 -51.55 -47.62
CA PRO A 10 10.50 -50.76 -46.51
C PRO A 10 10.91 -49.32 -46.67
N ASP A 11 9.92 -48.41 -46.63
CA ASP A 11 10.08 -46.97 -46.62
C ASP A 11 10.96 -46.55 -45.42
N ALA A 12 12.09 -45.85 -45.74
CA ALA A 12 12.94 -45.21 -44.75
C ALA A 12 12.22 -44.01 -44.16
N PRO A 13 12.28 -43.78 -42.80
CA PRO A 13 11.67 -42.60 -42.17
C PRO A 13 12.38 -41.33 -42.66
N ARG A 14 11.60 -40.43 -43.29
CA ARG A 14 12.02 -39.07 -43.64
C ARG A 14 12.45 -38.36 -42.36
N ALA A 15 13.70 -37.94 -42.30
CA ALA A 15 14.20 -37.01 -41.28
C ALA A 15 13.33 -35.76 -41.29
N GLY A 16 12.71 -35.50 -40.11
CA GLY A 16 11.91 -34.30 -39.90
C GLY A 16 12.78 -33.07 -40.10
N ASP A 17 12.35 -32.17 -40.97
CA ASP A 17 12.86 -30.81 -41.07
C ASP A 17 12.70 -30.15 -39.70
N GLY A 18 13.79 -30.07 -38.98
CA GLY A 18 13.90 -29.28 -37.77
C GLY A 18 13.57 -27.84 -38.13
N ASP A 19 12.43 -27.35 -37.63
CA ASP A 19 11.98 -25.95 -37.75
C ASP A 19 13.04 -25.05 -37.11
N GLY A 20 14.02 -24.67 -37.93
CA GLY A 20 15.15 -23.81 -37.57
C GLY A 20 14.72 -22.35 -37.36
N ARG A 21 13.64 -22.12 -36.66
CA ARG A 21 13.31 -20.78 -36.15
C ARG A 21 14.33 -20.42 -35.09
N GLY A 22 15.42 -19.78 -35.51
CA GLY A 22 16.32 -19.09 -34.59
C GLY A 22 15.51 -18.10 -33.74
N PRO A 23 15.94 -17.81 -32.50
CA PRO A 23 15.23 -16.89 -31.61
C PRO A 23 14.95 -15.58 -32.32
N ASN A 24 13.69 -15.14 -32.26
CA ASN A 24 13.21 -13.90 -32.86
C ASN A 24 14.09 -12.72 -32.43
N ALA A 25 14.21 -11.71 -33.28
CA ALA A 25 15.02 -10.52 -33.00
C ALA A 25 14.65 -9.85 -31.64
N ASP A 26 13.39 -9.97 -31.24
CA ASP A 26 12.88 -9.47 -29.93
C ASP A 26 13.40 -10.32 -28.77
N GLU A 27 13.54 -11.63 -28.90
CA GLU A 27 14.15 -12.49 -27.87
C GLU A 27 15.63 -12.19 -27.68
N ARG A 28 16.35 -11.90 -28.75
CA ARG A 28 17.77 -11.48 -28.69
C ARG A 28 17.92 -10.09 -28.08
N ALA A 29 17.00 -9.14 -28.37
CA ALA A 29 17.00 -7.80 -27.79
C ALA A 29 16.65 -7.80 -26.29
N SER A 30 15.87 -8.79 -25.83
CA SER A 30 15.56 -8.94 -24.39
C SER A 30 16.67 -9.65 -23.61
N ALA A 31 17.40 -10.57 -24.24
CA ALA A 31 18.50 -11.32 -23.61
C ALA A 31 19.77 -10.48 -23.38
N ASP A 32 19.93 -9.36 -24.11
CA ASP A 32 21.13 -8.50 -24.02
C ASP A 32 20.93 -7.28 -23.09
N ARG A 33 19.79 -7.18 -22.41
CA ARG A 33 19.57 -6.13 -21.39
C ARG A 33 20.19 -6.55 -20.08
N THR A 34 21.39 -6.05 -19.81
CA THR A 34 22.01 -6.12 -18.47
C THR A 34 21.03 -5.51 -17.46
N PRO A 35 20.68 -6.22 -16.37
CA PRO A 35 19.78 -5.64 -15.36
C PRO A 35 20.38 -4.34 -14.83
N PRO A 36 19.57 -3.27 -14.68
CA PRO A 36 20.06 -1.99 -14.22
C PRO A 36 20.66 -2.14 -12.81
N THR A 37 21.78 -1.47 -12.57
CA THR A 37 22.42 -1.43 -11.27
C THR A 37 21.61 -0.59 -10.28
N LEU A 38 21.75 -0.86 -8.97
CA LEU A 38 21.12 -0.04 -7.93
C LEU A 38 21.50 1.44 -8.04
N SER A 39 22.71 1.73 -8.52
CA SER A 39 23.18 3.10 -8.76
C SER A 39 22.40 3.79 -9.88
N GLU A 40 22.12 3.09 -10.96
CA GLU A 40 21.33 3.62 -12.09
C GLU A 40 19.87 3.82 -11.68
N LEU A 41 19.30 2.88 -10.93
CA LEU A 41 17.94 2.97 -10.41
C LEU A 41 17.79 4.16 -9.42
N SER A 42 18.74 4.32 -8.50
CA SER A 42 18.73 5.41 -7.53
C SER A 42 18.93 6.77 -8.21
N SER A 43 19.81 6.86 -9.20
CA SER A 43 20.02 8.10 -9.97
C SER A 43 18.80 8.50 -10.79
N ALA A 44 18.12 7.54 -11.42
CA ALA A 44 16.87 7.77 -12.15
C ALA A 44 15.73 8.21 -11.21
N PHE A 45 15.62 7.60 -10.03
CA PHE A 45 14.66 8.01 -9.01
C PHE A 45 14.95 9.43 -8.51
N LEU A 46 16.19 9.73 -8.16
CA LEU A 46 16.60 11.08 -7.75
C LEU A 46 16.38 12.13 -8.83
N ALA A 47 16.62 11.79 -10.10
CA ALA A 47 16.35 12.69 -11.23
C ALA A 47 14.83 12.96 -11.36
N ALA A 48 13.99 11.95 -11.20
CA ALA A 48 12.52 12.09 -11.20
C ALA A 48 12.02 12.98 -10.06
N VAL A 49 12.58 12.82 -8.85
CA VAL A 49 12.25 13.68 -7.69
C VAL A 49 12.75 15.12 -7.91
N ARG A 50 13.99 15.30 -8.39
CA ARG A 50 14.58 16.62 -8.67
C ARG A 50 13.90 17.39 -9.81
N SER A 51 13.16 16.70 -10.68
CA SER A 51 12.37 17.35 -11.75
C SER A 51 11.16 18.11 -11.20
N ARG A 52 10.82 17.97 -9.90
CA ARG A 52 9.69 18.63 -9.27
C ARG A 52 10.08 19.94 -8.61
N PRO A 53 9.18 20.93 -8.55
CA PRO A 53 9.43 22.18 -7.84
C PRO A 53 9.78 21.89 -6.37
N LEU A 54 10.91 22.42 -5.89
CA LEU A 54 11.33 22.26 -4.49
C LEU A 54 10.27 22.74 -3.50
N ALA A 55 9.52 23.78 -3.86
CA ALA A 55 8.43 24.30 -3.04
C ALA A 55 7.32 23.26 -2.83
N GLU A 56 7.00 22.45 -3.86
CA GLU A 56 6.02 21.38 -3.75
C GLU A 56 6.51 20.26 -2.83
N LEU A 57 7.77 19.84 -2.99
CA LEU A 57 8.37 18.84 -2.10
C LEU A 57 8.43 19.36 -0.66
N ALA A 58 8.83 20.60 -0.46
CA ALA A 58 8.85 21.20 0.87
C ALA A 58 7.44 21.24 1.49
N LEU A 59 6.41 21.59 0.72
CA LEU A 59 5.02 21.61 1.19
C LEU A 59 4.50 20.21 1.58
N VAL A 60 4.92 19.17 0.88
CA VAL A 60 4.50 17.79 1.18
C VAL A 60 5.24 17.22 2.39
N PHE A 61 6.54 17.45 2.51
CA PHE A 61 7.39 16.73 3.47
C PHE A 61 7.67 17.47 4.77
N LEU A 62 7.58 18.82 4.81
CA LEU A 62 8.05 19.59 5.98
C LEU A 62 6.96 20.03 6.97
N PRO A 63 5.72 20.39 6.58
CA PRO A 63 4.77 21.01 7.51
C PRO A 63 4.40 20.12 8.69
N LEU A 64 4.11 18.84 8.45
CA LEU A 64 3.72 17.94 9.52
C LEU A 64 4.87 17.60 10.48
N PRO A 65 6.06 17.21 10.03
CA PRO A 65 7.22 17.08 10.92
C PRO A 65 7.52 18.37 11.70
N ALA A 66 7.45 19.52 11.06
CA ALA A 66 7.66 20.81 11.74
C ALA A 66 6.58 21.06 12.82
N LEU A 67 5.31 20.74 12.54
CA LEU A 67 4.24 20.83 13.52
C LEU A 67 4.48 19.89 14.71
N LEU A 68 4.85 18.62 14.46
CA LEU A 68 5.10 17.63 15.51
C LEU A 68 6.28 18.06 16.39
N VAL A 69 7.36 18.55 15.79
CA VAL A 69 8.51 19.10 16.54
C VAL A 69 8.10 20.36 17.33
N ALA A 70 7.35 21.27 16.72
CA ALA A 70 6.86 22.47 17.41
C ALA A 70 6.01 22.12 18.62
N VAL A 71 5.06 21.18 18.48
CA VAL A 71 4.23 20.70 19.61
C VAL A 71 5.10 20.06 20.69
N SER A 72 6.12 19.28 20.33
CA SER A 72 6.96 18.57 21.32
C SER A 72 7.82 19.49 22.18
N VAL A 73 8.11 20.72 21.71
CA VAL A 73 8.90 21.71 22.48
C VAL A 73 8.03 22.73 23.23
N LEU A 74 6.71 22.74 23.00
CA LEU A 74 5.80 23.63 23.71
C LEU A 74 5.57 23.14 25.15
N PRO A 75 5.66 24.04 26.17
CA PRO A 75 5.37 23.66 27.55
C PRO A 75 3.88 23.34 27.73
N GLY A 76 3.58 22.37 28.60
CA GLY A 76 2.21 22.01 28.98
C GLY A 76 1.48 21.08 28.02
N THR A 77 2.10 20.65 26.91
CA THR A 77 1.50 19.71 25.96
C THR A 77 1.30 18.31 26.53
N GLU A 78 1.90 18.00 27.67
CA GLU A 78 1.65 16.76 28.41
C GLU A 78 0.16 16.62 28.81
N SER A 79 -0.52 17.75 29.07
CA SER A 79 -1.96 17.79 29.36
C SER A 79 -2.84 17.55 28.13
N TRP A 80 -2.28 17.48 26.93
CA TRP A 80 -3.00 17.21 25.67
C TRP A 80 -3.13 15.71 25.37
N ARG A 81 -2.54 14.84 26.19
CA ARG A 81 -2.68 13.38 26.05
C ARG A 81 -4.10 12.97 26.42
N LEU A 82 -4.64 11.98 25.69
CA LEU A 82 -5.96 11.43 25.99
C LEU A 82 -5.89 10.54 27.23
N SER A 83 -6.61 10.88 28.30
CA SER A 83 -6.84 9.99 29.42
C SER A 83 -7.77 8.85 29.02
N LEU A 84 -7.46 7.62 29.42
CA LEU A 84 -8.34 6.47 29.19
C LEU A 84 -9.34 6.23 30.33
N ALA A 85 -9.32 7.07 31.36
CA ALA A 85 -10.29 7.07 32.50
C ALA A 85 -11.57 7.85 32.20
N VAL A 86 -11.76 8.35 30.97
CA VAL A 86 -12.95 9.08 30.54
C VAL A 86 -13.97 8.16 29.89
N ASP A 87 -15.28 8.48 30.01
CA ASP A 87 -16.37 7.64 29.52
C ASP A 87 -16.56 7.74 27.98
N GLY A 88 -16.05 8.80 27.34
CA GLY A 88 -16.15 8.95 25.90
C GLY A 88 -15.56 10.24 25.35
N VAL A 89 -15.31 10.28 24.05
CA VAL A 89 -14.69 11.43 23.34
C VAL A 89 -15.51 12.72 23.51
N LEU A 90 -16.84 12.60 23.59
CA LEU A 90 -17.77 13.74 23.69
C LEU A 90 -18.19 14.08 25.14
N GLU A 91 -17.57 13.46 26.13
CA GLU A 91 -17.90 13.69 27.56
C GLU A 91 -17.74 15.17 27.97
N SER A 92 -16.68 15.80 27.49
CA SER A 92 -16.43 17.20 27.74
C SER A 92 -15.66 17.87 26.59
N ARG A 93 -15.64 19.22 26.58
CA ARG A 93 -14.79 19.96 25.61
C ARG A 93 -13.30 19.67 25.81
N VAL A 94 -12.86 19.41 27.03
CA VAL A 94 -11.47 19.04 27.32
C VAL A 94 -11.17 17.67 26.75
N THR A 95 -12.06 16.69 26.94
CA THR A 95 -11.92 15.35 26.40
C THR A 95 -11.89 15.36 24.86
N LEU A 96 -12.78 16.14 24.24
CA LEU A 96 -12.78 16.30 22.79
C LEU A 96 -11.45 16.92 22.28
N TRP A 97 -10.94 17.93 23.00
CA TRP A 97 -9.64 18.52 22.67
C TRP A 97 -8.50 17.52 22.82
N THR A 98 -8.43 16.79 23.95
CA THR A 98 -7.37 15.80 24.18
C THR A 98 -7.48 14.60 23.24
N ALA A 99 -8.69 14.19 22.85
CA ALA A 99 -8.92 13.18 21.81
C ALA A 99 -8.34 13.60 20.46
N PHE A 100 -8.47 14.86 20.10
CA PHE A 100 -7.88 15.40 18.87
C PHE A 100 -6.37 15.63 19.00
N SER A 101 -5.94 16.31 20.05
CA SER A 101 -4.55 16.78 20.20
C SER A 101 -3.57 15.67 20.55
N SER A 102 -4.02 14.57 21.15
CA SER A 102 -3.17 13.46 21.59
C SER A 102 -2.37 12.82 20.44
N SER A 103 -2.91 12.79 19.23
CA SER A 103 -2.19 12.29 18.06
C SER A 103 -0.96 13.15 17.67
N PHE A 104 -0.89 14.40 18.15
CA PHE A 104 0.24 15.29 17.85
C PHE A 104 1.26 15.37 18.98
N VAL A 105 0.99 14.78 20.14
CA VAL A 105 1.87 14.76 21.31
C VAL A 105 2.68 13.47 21.36
N HIS A 106 3.94 13.57 21.78
CA HIS A 106 4.83 12.43 21.90
C HIS A 106 5.38 12.31 23.33
N THR A 107 5.51 11.07 23.80
CA THR A 107 5.97 10.78 25.17
C THR A 107 7.47 10.85 25.33
N THR A 108 8.21 10.57 24.24
CA THR A 108 9.67 10.58 24.20
C THR A 108 10.17 11.12 22.86
N PRO A 109 11.41 11.65 22.80
CA PRO A 109 12.03 12.07 21.55
C PRO A 109 12.16 10.93 20.53
N ASP A 110 12.44 9.70 20.97
CA ASP A 110 12.54 8.54 20.08
C ASP A 110 11.19 8.23 19.44
N HIS A 111 10.10 8.30 20.20
CA HIS A 111 8.74 8.11 19.68
C HIS A 111 8.37 9.18 18.63
N LEU A 112 8.79 10.45 18.85
CA LEU A 112 8.63 11.52 17.86
C LEU A 112 9.44 11.21 16.59
N LEU A 113 10.71 10.82 16.75
CA LEU A 113 11.58 10.51 15.62
C LEU A 113 11.04 9.35 14.79
N ASP A 114 10.58 8.27 15.43
CA ASP A 114 9.96 7.13 14.74
C ASP A 114 8.75 7.56 13.92
N ASN A 115 7.88 8.39 14.48
CA ASN A 115 6.71 8.89 13.75
C ASN A 115 7.09 9.78 12.57
N VAL A 116 8.07 10.65 12.70
CA VAL A 116 8.56 11.51 11.61
C VAL A 116 9.20 10.67 10.50
N LEU A 117 10.03 9.69 10.86
CA LEU A 117 10.69 8.81 9.90
C LEU A 117 9.68 7.94 9.14
N ASN A 118 8.68 7.38 9.84
CA ASN A 118 7.60 6.63 9.23
C ASN A 118 6.76 7.50 8.28
N TYR A 119 6.43 8.73 8.68
CA TYR A 119 5.75 9.70 7.82
C TYR A 119 6.56 9.95 6.53
N TRP A 120 7.84 10.26 6.64
CA TRP A 120 8.69 10.50 5.48
C TRP A 120 8.83 9.27 4.58
N LEU A 121 8.99 8.07 5.16
CA LEU A 121 9.05 6.82 4.40
C LEU A 121 7.76 6.59 3.59
N LEU A 122 6.61 6.74 4.24
CA LEU A 122 5.31 6.55 3.59
C LEU A 122 5.10 7.57 2.47
N LEU A 123 5.40 8.85 2.70
CA LEU A 123 5.24 9.90 1.69
C LEU A 123 6.29 9.83 0.57
N ALA A 124 7.51 9.37 0.85
CA ALA A 124 8.53 9.17 -0.19
C ALA A 124 8.07 8.18 -1.27
N VAL A 125 7.19 7.27 -0.91
CA VAL A 125 6.58 6.30 -1.84
C VAL A 125 5.20 6.76 -2.32
N ALA A 126 4.32 7.21 -1.42
CA ALA A 126 2.96 7.59 -1.75
C ALA A 126 2.87 8.82 -2.68
N TYR A 127 3.77 9.82 -2.50
CA TYR A 127 3.76 11.02 -3.33
C TYR A 127 4.07 10.73 -4.82
N PRO A 128 5.18 10.05 -5.18
CA PRO A 128 5.43 9.72 -6.59
C PRO A 128 4.37 8.81 -7.20
N LEU A 129 3.82 7.84 -6.45
CA LEU A 129 2.70 7.03 -6.91
C LEU A 129 1.45 7.87 -7.14
N SER A 130 1.17 8.86 -6.27
CA SER A 130 0.07 9.82 -6.46
C SER A 130 0.24 10.68 -7.72
N VAL A 131 1.48 11.01 -8.08
CA VAL A 131 1.77 11.71 -9.34
C VAL A 131 1.48 10.82 -10.54
N ILE A 132 1.89 9.54 -10.49
CA ILE A 132 1.65 8.56 -11.56
C ILE A 132 0.15 8.32 -11.75
N ALA A 133 -0.59 8.13 -10.65
CA ALA A 133 -2.03 7.93 -10.66
C ALA A 133 -2.86 9.19 -10.98
N GLY A 134 -2.23 10.37 -11.08
CA GLY A 134 -2.96 11.64 -11.21
C GLY A 134 -3.65 12.12 -9.92
N TRP A 135 -3.28 11.54 -8.77
CA TRP A 135 -3.95 11.74 -7.47
C TRP A 135 -3.31 12.80 -6.56
N ARG A 136 -2.53 13.74 -7.10
CA ARG A 136 -1.88 14.80 -6.30
C ARG A 136 -2.85 15.59 -5.41
N ARG A 137 -4.00 16.00 -5.97
CA ARG A 137 -5.05 16.70 -5.21
C ARG A 137 -5.72 15.78 -4.20
N ARG A 138 -5.91 14.50 -4.54
CA ARG A 138 -6.47 13.50 -3.62
C ARG A 138 -5.54 13.28 -2.42
N LEU A 139 -4.23 13.21 -2.62
CA LEU A 139 -3.27 13.12 -1.51
C LEU A 139 -3.41 14.31 -0.55
N LEU A 140 -3.53 15.54 -1.08
CA LEU A 140 -3.72 16.72 -0.24
C LEU A 140 -5.04 16.65 0.56
N TYR A 141 -6.17 16.35 -0.11
CA TYR A 141 -7.46 16.24 0.57
C TYR A 141 -7.48 15.08 1.57
N ALA A 142 -6.89 13.95 1.23
CA ALA A 142 -6.73 12.81 2.14
C ALA A 142 -5.90 13.20 3.36
N THR A 143 -4.78 13.90 3.18
CA THR A 143 -3.96 14.41 4.29
C THR A 143 -4.77 15.28 5.23
N LEU A 144 -5.51 16.26 4.71
CA LEU A 144 -6.35 17.16 5.52
C LEU A 144 -7.46 16.39 6.26
N ALA A 145 -8.10 15.44 5.57
CA ALA A 145 -9.13 14.58 6.16
C ALA A 145 -8.55 13.68 7.27
N TYR A 146 -7.35 13.10 7.05
CA TYR A 146 -6.70 12.27 8.08
C TYR A 146 -6.36 13.08 9.32
N LEU A 147 -5.82 14.28 9.17
CA LEU A 147 -5.51 15.15 10.29
C LEU A 147 -6.75 15.58 11.08
N ALA A 148 -7.91 15.70 10.42
CA ALA A 148 -9.15 16.11 11.08
C ALA A 148 -9.93 14.94 11.71
N VAL A 149 -9.94 13.77 11.03
CA VAL A 149 -10.87 12.68 11.35
C VAL A 149 -10.19 11.55 12.12
N VAL A 150 -8.97 11.17 11.71
CA VAL A 150 -8.29 10.00 12.30
C VAL A 150 -8.06 10.17 13.80
N PRO A 151 -7.57 11.32 14.32
CA PRO A 151 -7.37 11.50 15.76
C PRO A 151 -8.64 11.21 16.59
N LEU A 152 -9.79 11.71 16.14
CA LEU A 152 -11.06 11.53 16.84
C LEU A 152 -11.58 10.10 16.78
N LEU A 153 -11.48 9.44 15.61
CA LEU A 153 -11.93 8.05 15.45
C LEU A 153 -10.99 7.08 16.17
N SER A 154 -9.68 7.32 16.14
CA SER A 154 -8.71 6.50 16.87
C SER A 154 -8.84 6.67 18.37
N ALA A 155 -9.09 7.88 18.85
CA ALA A 155 -9.39 8.15 20.25
C ALA A 155 -10.67 7.42 20.71
N TRP A 156 -11.74 7.49 19.91
CA TRP A 156 -12.98 6.78 20.19
C TRP A 156 -12.76 5.26 20.26
N ALA A 157 -12.09 4.68 19.27
CA ALA A 157 -11.80 3.24 19.25
C ALA A 157 -10.90 2.81 20.42
N THR A 158 -9.94 3.65 20.78
CA THR A 158 -9.05 3.43 21.92
C THR A 158 -9.83 3.40 23.22
N LEU A 159 -10.72 4.36 23.45
CA LEU A 159 -11.56 4.40 24.65
C LEU A 159 -12.49 3.19 24.73
N VAL A 160 -13.13 2.80 23.63
CA VAL A 160 -14.00 1.62 23.58
C VAL A 160 -13.23 0.33 23.88
N ALA A 161 -11.99 0.22 23.38
CA ALA A 161 -11.22 -1.01 23.50
C ALA A 161 -10.37 -1.10 24.77
N LEU A 162 -9.83 0.02 25.26
CA LEU A 162 -8.85 0.08 26.34
C LEU A 162 -9.36 0.85 27.58
N GLY A 163 -10.48 1.55 27.48
CA GLY A 163 -11.10 2.18 28.63
C GLY A 163 -11.38 1.16 29.73
N GLY A 164 -10.89 1.44 30.96
CA GLY A 164 -10.95 0.48 32.07
C GLY A 164 -9.96 -0.69 32.03
N VAL A 165 -9.16 -0.82 30.98
CA VAL A 165 -8.09 -1.85 30.88
C VAL A 165 -6.75 -1.29 31.36
N THR A 166 -6.48 -0.02 31.06
CA THR A 166 -5.26 0.68 31.46
C THR A 166 -5.53 2.16 31.70
N ASP A 167 -4.80 2.76 32.64
CA ASP A 167 -4.84 4.20 32.91
C ASP A 167 -3.74 4.97 32.12
N ALA A 168 -2.93 4.27 31.35
CA ALA A 168 -1.87 4.90 30.57
C ALA A 168 -2.47 5.82 29.48
N PRO A 169 -2.10 7.13 29.44
CA PRO A 169 -2.68 8.05 28.48
C PRO A 169 -2.22 7.70 27.06
N ALA A 170 -3.14 7.82 26.10
CA ALA A 170 -2.83 7.64 24.68
C ALA A 170 -2.21 8.93 24.10
N ALA A 171 -1.17 8.75 23.30
CA ALA A 171 -0.47 9.82 22.56
C ALA A 171 0.35 9.27 21.41
N GLY A 172 0.52 10.05 20.34
CA GLY A 172 1.40 9.74 19.21
C GLY A 172 0.73 9.77 17.84
N PHE A 173 1.49 10.10 16.82
CA PHE A 173 1.05 10.32 15.43
C PHE A 173 0.90 9.02 14.61
N SER A 174 1.10 7.89 15.22
CA SER A 174 1.15 6.57 14.56
C SER A 174 -0.19 6.13 13.95
N ASP A 175 -1.32 6.63 14.46
CA ASP A 175 -2.64 6.46 13.88
C ASP A 175 -2.76 7.16 12.51
N VAL A 176 -2.27 8.40 12.39
CA VAL A 176 -2.22 9.14 11.13
C VAL A 176 -1.21 8.51 10.16
N ASN A 177 -0.06 8.04 10.64
CA ASN A 177 0.89 7.27 9.82
C ASN A 177 0.22 6.00 9.26
N SER A 178 -0.58 5.31 10.07
CA SER A 178 -1.36 4.15 9.60
C SER A 178 -2.40 4.53 8.55
N ALA A 179 -2.95 5.75 8.60
CA ALA A 179 -3.83 6.25 7.53
C ALA A 179 -3.05 6.48 6.22
N PHE A 180 -1.83 7.01 6.28
CA PHE A 180 -0.98 7.09 5.09
C PHE A 180 -0.58 5.70 4.55
N LEU A 181 -0.44 4.70 5.41
CA LEU A 181 -0.23 3.32 4.98
C LEU A 181 -1.46 2.77 4.23
N GLY A 182 -2.67 3.01 4.74
CA GLY A 182 -3.92 2.67 4.03
C GLY A 182 -4.06 3.38 2.69
N TYR A 183 -3.72 4.68 2.64
CA TYR A 183 -3.64 5.45 1.40
C TYR A 183 -2.64 4.84 0.41
N LEU A 184 -1.47 4.43 0.89
CA LEU A 184 -0.42 3.85 0.06
C LEU A 184 -0.91 2.58 -0.65
N VAL A 185 -1.69 1.73 0.01
CA VAL A 185 -2.30 0.56 -0.63
C VAL A 185 -3.19 0.99 -1.80
N ALA A 186 -4.09 1.95 -1.59
CA ALA A 186 -5.02 2.40 -2.63
C ALA A 186 -4.27 3.03 -3.82
N VAL A 187 -3.32 3.93 -3.57
CA VAL A 187 -2.60 4.65 -4.62
C VAL A 187 -1.61 3.76 -5.38
N TRP A 188 -1.06 2.72 -4.74
CA TRP A 188 -0.19 1.76 -5.40
C TRP A 188 -0.92 1.02 -6.53
N PHE A 189 -2.13 0.54 -6.27
CA PHE A 189 -2.96 -0.09 -7.30
C PHE A 189 -3.49 0.91 -8.33
N ALA A 190 -3.87 2.12 -7.92
CA ALA A 190 -4.30 3.16 -8.84
C ALA A 190 -3.18 3.59 -9.81
N ALA A 191 -1.95 3.65 -9.32
CA ALA A 191 -0.79 3.96 -10.15
C ALA A 191 -0.49 2.83 -11.16
N LEU A 192 -0.61 1.55 -10.75
CA LEU A 192 -0.48 0.41 -11.67
C LEU A 192 -1.58 0.40 -12.73
N ALA A 193 -2.82 0.68 -12.37
CA ALA A 193 -3.94 0.79 -13.31
C ALA A 193 -3.65 1.88 -14.36
N ALA A 194 -3.22 3.05 -13.92
CA ALA A 194 -2.86 4.15 -14.82
C ALA A 194 -1.66 3.85 -15.74
N GLU A 195 -0.72 3.00 -15.34
CA GLU A 195 0.36 2.55 -16.23
C GLU A 195 -0.15 1.56 -17.29
N THR A 196 -1.08 0.69 -16.92
CA THR A 196 -1.71 -0.25 -17.84
C THR A 196 -2.44 0.50 -18.95
N GLU A 197 -3.29 1.47 -18.60
CA GLU A 197 -4.03 2.29 -19.56
C GLU A 197 -3.09 3.01 -20.55
N ARG A 198 -1.98 3.59 -20.06
CA ARG A 198 -0.99 4.26 -20.91
C ARG A 198 -0.27 3.32 -21.87
N THR A 199 -0.13 2.06 -21.52
CA THR A 199 0.53 1.05 -22.38
C THR A 199 -0.42 0.65 -23.50
N ASP A 200 -1.69 0.44 -23.20
CA ASP A 200 -2.73 0.12 -24.18
C ASP A 200 -2.92 1.26 -25.22
N ASP A 201 -2.91 2.52 -24.77
CA ASP A 201 -2.99 3.69 -25.67
C ASP A 201 -1.81 3.80 -26.65
N ARG A 202 -0.63 3.34 -26.25
CA ARG A 202 0.59 3.41 -27.10
C ARG A 202 0.67 2.32 -28.16
N ALA A 203 -0.04 1.22 -28.01
CA ALA A 203 0.00 0.07 -28.89
C ALA A 203 -1.39 -0.47 -29.26
N PRO A 204 -2.30 0.35 -29.81
CA PRO A 204 -3.70 -0.03 -30.03
C PRO A 204 -3.87 -1.19 -31.03
N GLY A 205 -2.86 -1.52 -31.81
CA GLY A 205 -2.89 -2.61 -32.79
C GLY A 205 -2.37 -3.96 -32.28
N LEU A 206 -1.59 -3.98 -31.20
CA LEU A 206 -1.08 -5.20 -30.58
C LEU A 206 -2.04 -5.79 -29.53
N ALA A 207 -2.94 -4.96 -29.00
CA ALA A 207 -3.92 -5.36 -27.98
C ALA A 207 -5.11 -6.16 -28.56
N ALA A 208 -5.39 -6.05 -29.86
CA ALA A 208 -6.57 -6.67 -30.49
C ALA A 208 -6.57 -8.21 -30.57
N GLY A 209 -5.51 -8.87 -30.14
CA GLY A 209 -5.38 -10.34 -30.15
C GLY A 209 -4.77 -10.95 -28.90
N SER A 210 -4.27 -10.14 -28.00
CA SER A 210 -3.77 -10.60 -26.71
C SER A 210 -4.75 -10.18 -25.61
N ASP A 211 -5.12 -11.12 -24.77
CA ASP A 211 -5.80 -10.93 -23.51
C ASP A 211 -5.02 -9.84 -22.70
N SER A 212 -5.27 -8.55 -23.00
CA SER A 212 -4.56 -7.40 -22.42
C SER A 212 -4.90 -7.32 -20.93
N GLY A 213 -4.20 -8.19 -20.16
CA GLY A 213 -4.35 -8.21 -18.73
C GLY A 213 -3.62 -7.02 -18.11
N GLY A 214 -4.36 -6.14 -17.46
CA GLY A 214 -3.85 -5.06 -16.63
C GLY A 214 -4.09 -5.30 -15.15
N VAL A 215 -3.77 -4.31 -14.35
CA VAL A 215 -4.09 -4.29 -12.93
C VAL A 215 -5.19 -3.25 -12.70
N ASP A 216 -6.34 -3.72 -12.22
CA ASP A 216 -7.44 -2.84 -11.81
C ASP A 216 -7.21 -2.33 -10.38
N ALA A 217 -7.45 -1.03 -10.15
CA ALA A 217 -7.26 -0.41 -8.85
C ALA A 217 -8.12 -1.04 -7.73
N ARG A 218 -9.24 -1.67 -8.07
CA ARG A 218 -10.13 -2.36 -7.13
C ARG A 218 -9.48 -3.56 -6.43
N TRP A 219 -8.39 -4.13 -6.98
CA TRP A 219 -7.64 -5.20 -6.31
C TRP A 219 -7.05 -4.77 -4.96
N ALA A 220 -6.92 -3.46 -4.70
CA ALA A 220 -6.48 -2.93 -3.42
C ALA A 220 -7.34 -3.42 -2.24
N VAL A 221 -8.65 -3.65 -2.44
CA VAL A 221 -9.56 -4.14 -1.39
C VAL A 221 -9.18 -5.54 -0.91
N VAL A 222 -8.69 -6.39 -1.81
CA VAL A 222 -8.24 -7.74 -1.47
C VAL A 222 -7.04 -7.68 -0.52
N VAL A 223 -6.09 -6.79 -0.80
CA VAL A 223 -4.90 -6.59 0.04
C VAL A 223 -5.30 -6.09 1.44
N VAL A 224 -6.26 -5.16 1.52
CA VAL A 224 -6.73 -4.65 2.82
C VAL A 224 -7.43 -5.73 3.63
N PHE A 225 -8.34 -6.50 3.03
CA PHE A 225 -8.97 -7.61 3.74
C PHE A 225 -7.97 -8.69 4.15
N ALA A 226 -6.99 -9.03 3.29
CA ALA A 226 -5.92 -9.94 3.65
C ALA A 226 -5.06 -9.41 4.81
N SER A 227 -4.75 -8.12 4.82
CA SER A 227 -4.01 -7.46 5.91
C SER A 227 -4.78 -7.54 7.23
N LEU A 228 -6.09 -7.26 7.21
CA LEU A 228 -6.96 -7.38 8.39
C LEU A 228 -7.10 -8.83 8.84
N ALA A 229 -7.19 -9.78 7.91
CA ALA A 229 -7.21 -11.21 8.24
C ALA A 229 -5.95 -11.62 9.02
N VAL A 230 -4.77 -11.17 8.59
CA VAL A 230 -3.51 -11.44 9.27
C VAL A 230 -3.46 -10.72 10.61
N ALA A 231 -3.85 -9.42 10.67
CA ALA A 231 -3.83 -8.63 11.90
C ALA A 231 -4.67 -9.24 13.02
N TYR A 232 -5.87 -9.74 12.71
CA TYR A 232 -6.76 -10.35 13.69
C TYR A 232 -6.48 -11.85 13.93
N GLY A 233 -5.91 -12.55 12.95
CA GLY A 233 -5.62 -13.99 13.05
C GLY A 233 -4.27 -14.31 13.67
N ALA A 234 -3.29 -13.43 13.53
CA ALA A 234 -1.95 -13.63 14.08
C ALA A 234 -1.89 -13.27 15.58
N PRO A 235 -1.08 -14.00 16.37
CA PRO A 235 -0.80 -13.59 17.74
C PRO A 235 -0.03 -12.27 17.74
N SER A 236 -0.57 -11.24 18.40
CA SER A 236 0.17 -9.98 18.58
C SER A 236 1.08 -10.05 19.81
N GLY A 237 2.19 -9.31 19.78
CA GLY A 237 3.08 -9.16 20.95
C GLY A 237 2.46 -8.32 22.08
N VAL A 238 1.30 -7.72 21.87
CA VAL A 238 0.59 -6.87 22.84
C VAL A 238 -0.53 -7.66 23.52
N GLY A 239 -0.41 -7.86 24.83
CA GLY A 239 -1.33 -8.70 25.60
C GLY A 239 -2.78 -8.21 25.64
N TYR A 240 -3.02 -6.91 25.38
CA TYR A 240 -4.38 -6.34 25.32
C TYR A 240 -5.07 -6.50 23.96
N PHE A 241 -4.37 -7.05 22.95
CA PHE A 241 -4.93 -7.37 21.64
C PHE A 241 -4.80 -8.87 21.39
N PRO A 242 -5.63 -9.71 22.01
CA PRO A 242 -5.59 -11.14 21.80
C PRO A 242 -5.98 -11.48 20.35
N PRO A 243 -5.43 -12.55 19.76
CA PRO A 243 -5.84 -13.00 18.44
C PRO A 243 -7.33 -13.36 18.45
N LEU A 244 -8.04 -12.89 17.42
CA LEU A 244 -9.46 -13.15 17.17
C LEU A 244 -9.59 -13.98 15.88
N PRO A 245 -9.27 -15.27 15.90
CA PRO A 245 -9.17 -16.09 14.68
C PRO A 245 -10.50 -16.15 13.89
N ALA A 246 -11.63 -16.05 14.56
CA ALA A 246 -12.93 -16.00 13.88
C ALA A 246 -13.09 -14.69 13.06
N VAL A 247 -12.63 -13.56 13.59
CA VAL A 247 -12.63 -12.28 12.87
C VAL A 247 -11.61 -12.31 11.73
N GLY A 248 -10.41 -12.84 12.00
CA GLY A 248 -9.41 -13.06 10.97
C GLY A 248 -9.92 -13.95 9.82
N ALA A 249 -10.59 -15.06 10.15
CA ALA A 249 -11.22 -15.93 9.16
C ALA A 249 -12.32 -15.21 8.35
N LEU A 250 -13.12 -14.36 8.98
CA LEU A 250 -14.14 -13.55 8.29
C LEU A 250 -13.49 -12.62 7.25
N PHE A 251 -12.42 -11.93 7.61
CA PHE A 251 -11.67 -11.09 6.67
C PHE A 251 -10.96 -11.90 5.59
N ALA A 252 -10.47 -13.11 5.89
CA ALA A 252 -9.89 -14.01 4.88
C ALA A 252 -10.96 -14.46 3.86
N VAL A 253 -12.16 -14.79 4.33
CA VAL A 253 -13.29 -15.09 3.45
C VAL A 253 -13.69 -13.87 2.62
N ALA A 254 -13.76 -12.68 3.22
CA ALA A 254 -14.03 -11.43 2.50
C ALA A 254 -12.98 -11.15 1.41
N ALA A 255 -11.70 -11.38 1.70
CA ALA A 255 -10.61 -11.26 0.72
C ALA A 255 -10.80 -12.26 -0.44
N ALA A 256 -11.12 -13.53 -0.13
CA ALA A 256 -11.33 -14.56 -1.15
C ALA A 256 -12.56 -14.27 -2.02
N VAL A 257 -13.65 -13.81 -1.43
CA VAL A 257 -14.87 -13.42 -2.17
C VAL A 257 -14.58 -12.20 -3.06
N ALA A 258 -13.94 -11.16 -2.52
CA ALA A 258 -13.55 -9.98 -3.31
C ALA A 258 -12.64 -10.38 -4.47
N ALA A 259 -11.64 -11.22 -4.23
CA ALA A 259 -10.76 -11.74 -5.28
C ALA A 259 -11.52 -12.52 -6.34
N GLY A 260 -12.46 -13.39 -5.95
CA GLY A 260 -13.31 -14.15 -6.88
C GLY A 260 -14.19 -13.27 -7.74
N VAL A 261 -14.85 -12.28 -7.12
CA VAL A 261 -15.70 -11.30 -7.83
C VAL A 261 -14.88 -10.46 -8.81
N LEU A 262 -13.73 -9.94 -8.38
CA LEU A 262 -12.84 -9.14 -9.24
C LEU A 262 -12.26 -10.00 -10.36
N TYR A 263 -11.86 -11.24 -10.07
CA TYR A 263 -11.39 -12.17 -11.10
C TYR A 263 -12.45 -12.40 -12.19
N ALA A 264 -13.71 -12.58 -11.80
CA ALA A 264 -14.81 -12.76 -12.74
C ALA A 264 -15.16 -11.48 -13.52
N ALA A 265 -15.00 -10.30 -12.90
CA ALA A 265 -15.37 -9.01 -13.50
C ALA A 265 -14.29 -8.41 -14.39
N VAL A 266 -13.02 -8.46 -13.96
CA VAL A 266 -11.89 -7.76 -14.62
C VAL A 266 -10.71 -8.70 -14.94
N GLY A 267 -10.84 -9.99 -14.66
CA GLY A 267 -9.77 -10.96 -14.83
C GLY A 267 -8.69 -10.88 -13.73
N ARG A 268 -7.66 -11.73 -13.86
CA ARG A 268 -6.56 -11.74 -12.91
C ARG A 268 -5.61 -10.56 -13.14
N PRO A 269 -5.03 -9.96 -12.08
CA PRO A 269 -4.03 -8.93 -12.25
C PRO A 269 -2.79 -9.51 -12.94
N ARG A 270 -2.32 -8.86 -13.99
CA ARG A 270 -1.12 -9.23 -14.72
C ARG A 270 -0.13 -8.07 -14.66
N LEU A 271 1.02 -8.30 -14.07
CA LEU A 271 2.12 -7.33 -14.05
C LEU A 271 3.04 -7.48 -15.26
N SER A 272 3.00 -8.65 -15.93
CA SER A 272 3.77 -8.91 -17.15
C SER A 272 3.20 -8.11 -18.31
N GLY A 273 4.06 -7.33 -18.97
CA GLY A 273 3.67 -6.55 -20.16
C GLY A 273 3.41 -5.06 -19.89
N ILE A 274 3.40 -4.59 -18.64
CA ILE A 274 3.21 -3.15 -18.35
C ILE A 274 4.40 -2.29 -18.87
N GLY A 275 5.52 -2.90 -19.27
CA GLY A 275 6.64 -2.19 -19.91
C GLY A 275 7.22 -1.06 -19.04
N LEU A 276 7.28 -1.27 -17.73
CA LEU A 276 7.79 -0.28 -16.79
C LEU A 276 9.26 0.04 -17.07
N VAL A 277 9.60 1.32 -17.04
CA VAL A 277 11.00 1.71 -16.98
C VAL A 277 11.59 1.34 -15.63
N PRO A 278 12.90 0.97 -15.54
CA PRO A 278 13.51 0.43 -14.33
C PRO A 278 13.28 1.27 -13.05
N ALA A 279 13.33 2.60 -13.17
CA ALA A 279 13.09 3.49 -12.02
C ALA A 279 11.66 3.39 -11.46
N ARG A 280 10.66 3.13 -12.31
CA ARG A 280 9.26 2.92 -11.89
C ARG A 280 9.08 1.52 -11.31
N GLU A 281 9.70 0.52 -11.92
CA GLU A 281 9.70 -0.84 -11.37
C GLU A 281 10.23 -0.85 -9.94
N LEU A 282 11.37 -0.19 -9.68
CA LEU A 282 11.88 -0.04 -8.33
C LEU A 282 10.88 0.63 -7.38
N LEU A 283 10.19 1.69 -7.82
CA LEU A 283 9.17 2.38 -7.01
C LEU A 283 8.03 1.44 -6.61
N TYR A 284 7.55 0.59 -7.53
CA TYR A 284 6.50 -0.39 -7.23
C TYR A 284 6.98 -1.48 -6.28
N VAL A 285 8.20 -1.99 -6.45
CA VAL A 285 8.80 -2.99 -5.55
C VAL A 285 8.99 -2.40 -4.16
N VAL A 286 9.54 -1.20 -4.04
CA VAL A 286 9.69 -0.49 -2.76
C VAL A 286 8.31 -0.21 -2.14
N GLY A 287 7.34 0.22 -2.94
CA GLY A 287 5.97 0.46 -2.48
C GLY A 287 5.33 -0.80 -1.88
N ALA A 288 5.41 -1.92 -2.58
CA ALA A 288 4.92 -3.21 -2.07
C ALA A 288 5.65 -3.63 -0.79
N SER A 289 6.97 -3.42 -0.71
CA SER A 289 7.77 -3.73 0.48
C SER A 289 7.39 -2.86 1.66
N VAL A 290 7.16 -1.56 1.45
CA VAL A 290 6.72 -0.61 2.49
C VAL A 290 5.31 -0.96 2.98
N ILE A 291 4.39 -1.33 2.06
CA ILE A 291 3.05 -1.81 2.44
C ILE A 291 3.16 -3.05 3.33
N LEU A 292 3.90 -4.07 2.89
CA LEU A 292 4.05 -5.31 3.64
C LEU A 292 4.70 -5.08 5.01
N ALA A 293 5.83 -4.36 5.05
CA ALA A 293 6.52 -4.04 6.29
C ALA A 293 5.66 -3.17 7.23
N GLY A 294 4.94 -2.19 6.67
CA GLY A 294 4.02 -1.33 7.41
C GLY A 294 2.85 -2.10 8.02
N VAL A 295 2.20 -2.99 7.26
CA VAL A 295 1.13 -3.85 7.78
C VAL A 295 1.66 -4.75 8.90
N ILE A 296 2.80 -5.42 8.68
CA ILE A 296 3.39 -6.28 9.69
C ILE A 296 3.78 -5.47 10.94
N GLY A 297 4.50 -4.37 10.79
CA GLY A 297 5.01 -3.57 11.90
C GLY A 297 3.93 -2.79 12.67
N SER A 298 2.89 -2.32 11.98
CA SER A 298 1.83 -1.50 12.61
C SER A 298 0.64 -2.31 13.12
N LEU A 299 0.35 -3.48 12.53
CA LEU A 299 -0.88 -4.24 12.82
C LEU A 299 -0.61 -5.63 13.40
N VAL A 300 0.57 -6.23 13.19
CA VAL A 300 0.87 -7.62 13.60
C VAL A 300 1.95 -7.66 14.66
N VAL A 301 3.16 -7.19 14.35
CA VAL A 301 4.32 -7.18 15.25
C VAL A 301 4.45 -5.80 15.89
N VAL A 302 3.42 -5.41 16.63
CA VAL A 302 3.36 -4.07 17.23
C VAL A 302 4.22 -4.03 18.49
N PRO A 303 5.07 -3.00 18.68
CA PRO A 303 5.86 -2.84 19.90
C PRO A 303 4.99 -2.75 21.15
N PHE A 304 5.48 -3.27 22.27
CA PHE A 304 4.81 -3.15 23.57
C PHE A 304 4.57 -1.66 23.89
N GLY A 305 3.34 -1.33 24.33
CA GLY A 305 2.94 0.04 24.63
C GLY A 305 2.33 0.81 23.46
N SER A 306 2.35 0.26 22.23
CA SER A 306 1.66 0.89 21.10
C SER A 306 0.16 0.56 21.10
N ASN A 307 -0.62 1.42 20.47
CA ASN A 307 -2.08 1.30 20.40
C ASN A 307 -2.53 0.71 19.05
N VAL A 308 -2.69 -0.62 19.01
CA VAL A 308 -3.11 -1.34 17.79
C VAL A 308 -4.47 -0.87 17.27
N PHE A 309 -5.42 -0.54 18.16
CA PHE A 309 -6.75 -0.10 17.74
C PHE A 309 -6.71 1.24 17.00
N ALA A 310 -5.86 2.16 17.44
CA ALA A 310 -5.64 3.42 16.75
C ALA A 310 -5.01 3.19 15.36
N HIS A 311 -4.04 2.27 15.25
CA HIS A 311 -3.43 1.90 13.97
C HIS A 311 -4.44 1.27 13.01
N LEU A 312 -5.29 0.35 13.50
CA LEU A 312 -6.33 -0.28 12.68
C LEU A 312 -7.32 0.75 12.14
N VAL A 313 -7.78 1.67 12.99
CA VAL A 313 -8.67 2.76 12.56
C VAL A 313 -7.99 3.63 11.52
N GLY A 314 -6.77 4.07 11.77
CA GLY A 314 -6.00 4.86 10.81
C GLY A 314 -5.89 4.13 9.47
N TYR A 315 -5.46 2.88 9.47
CA TYR A 315 -5.30 2.06 8.26
C TYR A 315 -6.60 1.93 7.45
N VAL A 316 -7.72 1.61 8.12
CA VAL A 316 -9.02 1.44 7.46
C VAL A 316 -9.53 2.77 6.89
N VAL A 317 -9.50 3.86 7.68
CA VAL A 317 -9.91 5.19 7.22
C VAL A 317 -9.02 5.66 6.08
N GLY A 318 -7.71 5.43 6.22
CA GLY A 318 -6.71 5.79 5.23
C GLY A 318 -6.90 5.12 3.88
N PHE A 319 -7.38 3.90 3.88
CA PHE A 319 -7.76 3.18 2.67
C PHE A 319 -9.13 3.61 2.14
N THR A 320 -10.14 3.70 3.00
CA THR A 320 -11.55 3.85 2.58
C THR A 320 -11.80 5.18 1.87
N LEU A 321 -11.23 6.29 2.36
CA LEU A 321 -11.45 7.60 1.79
C LEU A 321 -10.99 7.71 0.32
N PRO A 322 -9.74 7.35 -0.06
CA PRO A 322 -9.31 7.42 -1.46
C PRO A 322 -9.97 6.34 -2.31
N PHE A 323 -10.27 5.14 -1.74
CA PHE A 323 -10.87 4.03 -2.46
C PHE A 323 -12.33 4.30 -2.83
N ALA A 324 -13.09 5.02 -2.02
CA ALA A 324 -14.43 5.48 -2.37
C ALA A 324 -14.42 6.32 -3.66
N GLY A 325 -13.37 7.12 -3.89
CA GLY A 325 -13.15 7.82 -5.13
C GLY A 325 -12.89 6.92 -6.34
N VAL A 326 -12.21 5.78 -6.15
CA VAL A 326 -11.99 4.79 -7.22
C VAL A 326 -13.31 4.18 -7.69
N ILE A 327 -14.21 3.87 -6.74
CA ILE A 327 -15.53 3.32 -7.06
C ILE A 327 -16.44 4.35 -7.75
N ALA A 328 -16.33 5.61 -7.36
CA ALA A 328 -17.17 6.69 -7.90
C ALA A 328 -16.78 7.11 -9.33
N ASP A 329 -15.54 6.93 -9.72
CA ASP A 329 -15.01 7.30 -11.04
C ASP A 329 -15.08 6.15 -12.07
N GLY A 330 -15.35 4.91 -11.67
CA GLY A 330 -15.47 3.72 -12.51
C GLY A 330 -16.91 3.29 -12.73
#